data_cc350a62b2e630b9347a92644813330d
#
_entry.id   cc350a62b2e630b9347a92644813330d
#
_cell.length_a   1.000
_cell.length_b   1.000
_cell.length_c   1.000
_cell.angle_alpha   90.00
_cell.angle_beta   90.00
_cell.angle_gamma   90.00
#
_symmetry.space_group_name_H-M   'P 1'
#
loop_
_entity.id
_entity.type
_entity.pdbx_description
1 polymer ?
#
loop_
_entity_poly.entity_id
_entity_poly.type
_entity_poly.pdbx_seq_one_letter_code
_entity_poly.pdbx_strand_id
1 'polypeptide(L)'
;RRKGDELHKAEGIEDLHSVPGLFEGMSTYCTQDVALTRDIVLHHWATGQVPMAEWYLMHITLRGCVEPQVWINQPLLDEVMVDDLADKTRKVIAASDYLESLGKPPVEADVFASNDKYKALLADFGAKLPYKLDPETYEMKPALGKTDPEYVKFQQDNPQLEPLFAARETVKSTIATSRAKRLQTTANVMQLGGFIPFPLNYHEAHTGR
;
A
#
# COMPACT_ATOMS: atom_id res chain seq x y z
N ARG A 1 -5.08 32.29 7.77
CA ARG A 1 -4.35 31.51 6.74
C ARG A 1 -3.33 30.63 7.45
N ARG A 2 -3.41 29.32 7.35
CA ARG A 2 -2.40 28.42 7.91
C ARG A 2 -1.17 28.56 7.05
N LYS A 3 0.00 28.82 7.66
CA LYS A 3 1.30 28.99 6.95
C LYS A 3 1.74 27.76 6.14
N GLY A 4 1.04 26.62 6.25
CA GLY A 4 1.27 25.42 5.44
C GLY A 4 0.59 25.41 4.07
N ASP A 5 -0.32 26.35 3.79
CA ASP A 5 -1.04 26.37 2.51
C ASP A 5 -0.13 26.75 1.31
N GLU A 6 1.04 27.31 1.57
CA GLU A 6 2.02 27.67 0.56
C GLU A 6 2.86 26.47 0.11
N LEU A 7 3.10 25.50 1.01
CA LEU A 7 3.80 24.25 0.70
C LEU A 7 3.00 23.34 -0.25
N HIS A 8 1.67 23.38 -0.17
CA HIS A 8 0.79 22.61 -1.08
C HIS A 8 0.79 23.15 -2.52
N LYS A 9 1.41 24.30 -2.78
CA LYS A 9 1.55 24.86 -4.11
C LYS A 9 2.86 24.47 -4.81
N ALA A 10 3.79 23.88 -4.08
CA ALA A 10 5.04 23.37 -4.65
C ALA A 10 4.79 21.94 -5.16
N GLU A 11 4.78 21.75 -6.46
CA GLU A 11 4.65 20.43 -7.10
C GLU A 11 5.96 19.62 -7.06
N GLY A 12 7.09 20.25 -6.67
CA GLY A 12 8.39 19.60 -6.54
C GLY A 12 9.45 20.47 -5.84
N ILE A 13 10.62 19.87 -5.60
CA ILE A 13 11.78 20.56 -4.99
C ILE A 13 12.25 21.76 -5.82
N GLU A 14 12.10 21.69 -7.15
CA GLU A 14 12.48 22.76 -8.07
C GLU A 14 11.66 24.02 -7.85
N ASP A 15 10.41 23.90 -7.46
CA ASP A 15 9.51 25.03 -7.18
C ASP A 15 9.90 25.79 -5.92
N LEU A 16 10.54 25.14 -4.94
CA LEU A 16 11.00 25.81 -3.72
C LEU A 16 12.03 26.93 -4.00
N HIS A 17 12.83 26.74 -5.03
CA HIS A 17 13.87 27.69 -5.42
C HIS A 17 13.42 28.66 -6.53
N SER A 18 12.44 28.28 -7.33
CA SER A 18 11.94 29.07 -8.46
C SER A 18 10.90 30.13 -8.06
N VAL A 19 10.16 29.87 -6.96
CA VAL A 19 9.16 30.81 -6.46
C VAL A 19 9.77 31.76 -5.44
N PRO A 20 9.83 33.08 -5.72
CA PRO A 20 10.44 34.06 -4.82
C PRO A 20 9.81 34.04 -3.42
N GLY A 21 10.65 33.95 -2.39
CA GLY A 21 10.24 33.99 -0.98
C GLY A 21 9.69 32.67 -0.43
N LEU A 22 9.45 31.64 -1.25
CA LEU A 22 8.91 30.35 -0.79
C LEU A 22 9.94 29.60 0.06
N PHE A 23 11.18 29.53 -0.41
CA PHE A 23 12.29 28.88 0.31
C PHE A 23 12.57 29.55 1.66
N GLU A 24 12.65 30.90 1.70
CA GLU A 24 12.87 31.65 2.94
C GLU A 24 11.72 31.49 3.92
N GLY A 25 10.47 31.53 3.43
CA GLY A 25 9.28 31.31 4.24
C GLY A 25 9.27 29.93 4.88
N MET A 26 9.60 28.90 4.09
CA MET A 26 9.69 27.50 4.57
C MET A 26 10.86 27.32 5.53
N SER A 27 12.03 27.88 5.25
CA SER A 27 13.21 27.83 6.12
C SER A 27 12.93 28.47 7.47
N THR A 28 12.27 29.63 7.49
CA THR A 28 11.84 30.31 8.72
C THR A 28 10.86 29.46 9.53
N TYR A 29 9.85 28.86 8.85
CA TYR A 29 8.89 27.99 9.48
C TYR A 29 9.58 26.75 10.10
N CYS A 30 10.40 26.03 9.34
CA CYS A 30 11.15 24.87 9.84
C CYS A 30 12.05 25.22 11.02
N THR A 31 12.71 26.39 10.97
CA THR A 31 13.57 26.86 12.10
C THR A 31 12.75 27.11 13.36
N GLN A 32 11.56 27.71 13.24
CA GLN A 32 10.65 27.91 14.36
C GLN A 32 10.14 26.59 14.95
N ASP A 33 9.77 25.64 14.08
CA ASP A 33 9.29 24.32 14.53
C ASP A 33 10.38 23.54 15.29
N VAL A 34 11.61 23.59 14.80
CA VAL A 34 12.77 22.98 15.48
C VAL A 34 13.03 23.65 16.84
N ALA A 35 12.97 24.98 16.90
CA ALA A 35 13.16 25.72 18.15
C ALA A 35 12.08 25.39 19.18
N LEU A 36 10.80 25.38 18.76
CA LEU A 36 9.68 25.01 19.62
C LEU A 36 9.79 23.57 20.13
N THR A 37 10.10 22.65 19.22
CA THR A 37 10.29 21.23 19.58
C THR A 37 11.41 21.08 20.62
N ARG A 38 12.54 21.75 20.40
CA ARG A 38 13.65 21.76 21.37
C ARG A 38 13.21 22.28 22.74
N ASP A 39 12.49 23.40 22.77
CA ASP A 39 12.08 24.03 24.01
C ASP A 39 11.07 23.16 24.78
N ILE A 40 10.14 22.48 24.08
CA ILE A 40 9.23 21.50 24.66
C ILE A 40 9.99 20.32 25.26
N VAL A 41 10.95 19.76 24.51
CA VAL A 41 11.79 18.65 24.98
C VAL A 41 12.57 19.04 26.23
N LEU A 42 13.23 20.19 26.23
CA LEU A 42 14.01 20.70 27.37
C LEU A 42 13.12 20.95 28.58
N HIS A 43 11.93 21.49 28.41
CA HIS A 43 10.96 21.70 29.49
C HIS A 43 10.56 20.38 30.15
N HIS A 44 10.13 19.39 29.35
CA HIS A 44 9.73 18.08 29.88
C HIS A 44 10.90 17.29 30.50
N TRP A 45 12.09 17.46 29.94
CA TRP A 45 13.31 16.89 30.52
C TRP A 45 13.61 17.50 31.88
N ALA A 46 13.60 18.83 32.00
CA ALA A 46 13.90 19.54 33.24
C ALA A 46 12.85 19.30 34.32
N THR A 47 11.60 19.12 33.97
CA THR A 47 10.50 18.89 34.93
C THR A 47 10.30 17.43 35.31
N GLY A 48 10.98 16.49 34.64
CA GLY A 48 10.83 15.05 34.87
C GLY A 48 9.43 14.50 34.62
N GLN A 49 8.59 15.22 33.87
CA GLN A 49 7.21 14.80 33.59
C GLN A 49 7.14 13.57 32.67
N VAL A 50 8.17 13.35 31.85
CA VAL A 50 8.26 12.19 30.98
C VAL A 50 9.26 11.20 31.55
N PRO A 51 8.89 9.93 31.81
CA PRO A 51 9.80 8.91 32.32
C PRO A 51 10.98 8.68 31.37
N MET A 52 12.15 8.34 31.92
CA MET A 52 13.35 8.03 31.11
C MET A 52 13.11 6.90 30.10
N ALA A 53 12.28 5.93 30.43
CA ALA A 53 11.91 4.85 29.51
C ALA A 53 11.22 5.38 28.23
N GLU A 54 10.37 6.39 28.37
CA GLU A 54 9.68 7.02 27.23
C GLU A 54 10.66 7.81 26.35
N TRP A 55 11.61 8.54 26.95
CA TRP A 55 12.69 9.20 26.21
C TRP A 55 13.52 8.21 25.41
N TYR A 56 13.81 7.06 26.01
CA TYR A 56 14.55 6.00 25.34
C TYR A 56 13.78 5.40 24.16
N LEU A 57 12.48 5.15 24.34
CA LEU A 57 11.60 4.65 23.25
C LEU A 57 11.50 5.66 22.11
N MET A 58 11.29 6.95 22.42
CA MET A 58 11.28 8.00 21.41
C MET A 58 12.61 8.06 20.65
N HIS A 59 13.74 8.00 21.37
CA HIS A 59 15.07 8.01 20.77
C HIS A 59 15.27 6.83 19.80
N ILE A 60 14.93 5.59 20.21
CA ILE A 60 15.04 4.42 19.34
C ILE A 60 14.15 4.55 18.10
N THR A 61 12.93 5.03 18.29
CA THR A 61 11.97 5.25 17.19
C THR A 61 12.52 6.24 16.17
N LEU A 62 13.05 7.38 16.64
CA LEU A 62 13.66 8.37 15.77
C LEU A 62 14.93 7.85 15.08
N ARG A 63 15.78 7.13 15.80
CA ARG A 63 16.98 6.52 15.22
C ARG A 63 16.64 5.54 14.10
N GLY A 64 15.59 4.74 14.27
CA GLY A 64 15.12 3.81 13.23
C GLY A 64 14.76 4.51 11.91
N CYS A 65 14.33 5.77 11.99
CA CYS A 65 14.01 6.58 10.82
C CYS A 65 15.24 7.32 10.24
N VAL A 66 16.09 7.87 11.12
CA VAL A 66 17.20 8.79 10.73
C VAL A 66 18.48 8.05 10.43
N GLU A 67 18.73 6.96 11.15
CA GLU A 67 19.91 6.09 10.98
C GLU A 67 19.45 4.69 10.55
N PRO A 68 19.20 4.46 9.26
CA PRO A 68 18.70 3.18 8.77
C PRO A 68 19.63 2.03 9.14
N GLN A 69 19.05 1.01 9.78
CA GLN A 69 19.79 -0.17 10.26
C GLN A 69 19.31 -1.47 9.59
N VAL A 70 18.17 -1.40 8.89
CA VAL A 70 17.57 -2.56 8.25
C VAL A 70 18.04 -2.63 6.80
N TRP A 71 18.74 -3.71 6.47
CA TRP A 71 19.21 -3.95 5.12
C TRP A 71 18.19 -4.74 4.31
N ILE A 72 18.01 -4.34 3.05
CA ILE A 72 17.15 -5.06 2.10
C ILE A 72 17.95 -6.19 1.45
N ASN A 73 17.42 -7.40 1.55
CA ASN A 73 17.91 -8.54 0.77
C ASN A 73 17.37 -8.43 -0.66
N GLN A 74 18.09 -7.70 -1.52
CA GLN A 74 17.68 -7.46 -2.91
C GLN A 74 17.47 -8.76 -3.70
N PRO A 75 18.36 -9.77 -3.65
CA PRO A 75 18.14 -11.02 -4.35
C PRO A 75 16.82 -11.72 -3.97
N LEU A 76 16.50 -11.79 -2.68
CA LEU A 76 15.24 -12.36 -2.20
C LEU A 76 14.02 -11.54 -2.65
N LEU A 77 14.16 -10.22 -2.71
CA LEU A 77 13.10 -9.34 -3.18
C LEU A 77 12.78 -9.56 -4.66
N ASP A 78 13.83 -9.70 -5.47
CA ASP A 78 13.72 -9.98 -6.91
C ASP A 78 13.12 -11.37 -7.15
N GLU A 79 13.51 -12.38 -6.37
CA GLU A 79 12.93 -13.73 -6.41
C GLU A 79 11.41 -13.69 -6.12
N VAL A 80 11.00 -13.03 -5.05
CA VAL A 80 9.57 -12.88 -4.69
C VAL A 80 8.79 -12.19 -5.82
N MET A 81 9.37 -11.20 -6.49
CA MET A 81 8.69 -10.52 -7.60
C MET A 81 8.55 -11.42 -8.83
N VAL A 82 9.57 -12.23 -9.14
CA VAL A 82 9.55 -13.21 -10.24
C VAL A 82 8.52 -14.30 -9.96
N ASP A 83 8.50 -14.84 -8.74
CA ASP A 83 7.59 -15.89 -8.33
C ASP A 83 6.12 -15.41 -8.36
N ASP A 84 5.85 -14.20 -7.88
CA ASP A 84 4.49 -13.60 -7.95
C ASP A 84 4.01 -13.44 -9.40
N LEU A 85 4.89 -13.01 -10.30
CA LEU A 85 4.57 -12.90 -11.72
C LEU A 85 4.35 -14.27 -12.37
N ALA A 86 5.19 -15.24 -12.05
CA ALA A 86 5.07 -16.61 -12.56
C ALA A 86 3.77 -17.28 -12.09
N ASP A 87 3.39 -17.10 -10.82
CA ASP A 87 2.13 -17.63 -10.28
C ASP A 87 0.91 -16.98 -10.97
N LYS A 88 0.92 -15.66 -11.18
CA LYS A 88 -0.13 -14.95 -11.92
C LYS A 88 -0.27 -15.48 -13.34
N THR A 89 0.85 -15.63 -14.05
CA THR A 89 0.86 -16.14 -15.42
C THR A 89 0.32 -17.56 -15.49
N ARG A 90 0.79 -18.44 -14.61
CA ARG A 90 0.33 -19.84 -14.54
C ARG A 90 -1.18 -19.95 -14.32
N LYS A 91 -1.75 -19.15 -13.42
CA LYS A 91 -3.19 -19.18 -13.13
C LYS A 91 -4.04 -18.56 -14.23
N VAL A 92 -3.53 -17.55 -14.93
CA VAL A 92 -4.20 -17.00 -16.12
C VAL A 92 -4.21 -18.02 -17.26
N ILE A 93 -3.10 -18.71 -17.49
CA ILE A 93 -3.03 -19.80 -18.49
C ILE A 93 -4.02 -20.91 -18.12
N ALA A 94 -4.04 -21.39 -16.89
CA ALA A 94 -4.97 -22.41 -16.45
C ALA A 94 -6.44 -22.00 -16.64
N ALA A 95 -6.77 -20.74 -16.41
CA ALA A 95 -8.10 -20.20 -16.69
C ALA A 95 -8.42 -20.15 -18.19
N SER A 96 -7.44 -19.79 -19.03
CA SER A 96 -7.61 -19.80 -20.49
C SER A 96 -7.78 -21.22 -21.03
N ASP A 97 -6.97 -22.18 -20.59
CA ASP A 97 -7.08 -23.61 -20.96
C ASP A 97 -8.47 -24.17 -20.58
N TYR A 98 -8.95 -23.79 -19.39
CA TYR A 98 -10.31 -24.15 -18.96
C TYR A 98 -11.37 -23.58 -19.91
N LEU A 99 -11.27 -22.32 -20.30
CA LEU A 99 -12.21 -21.69 -21.24
C LEU A 99 -12.17 -22.36 -22.62
N GLU A 100 -10.97 -22.63 -23.13
CA GLU A 100 -10.79 -23.33 -24.42
C GLU A 100 -11.40 -24.73 -24.38
N SER A 101 -11.28 -25.45 -23.28
CA SER A 101 -11.91 -26.77 -23.10
C SER A 101 -13.44 -26.72 -23.21
N LEU A 102 -14.03 -25.55 -22.98
CA LEU A 102 -15.46 -25.28 -23.09
C LEU A 102 -15.84 -24.62 -24.43
N GLY A 103 -14.89 -24.54 -25.39
CA GLY A 103 -15.09 -23.90 -26.68
C GLY A 103 -15.21 -22.37 -26.62
N LYS A 104 -14.72 -21.74 -25.55
CA LYS A 104 -14.71 -20.29 -25.38
C LYS A 104 -13.33 -19.72 -25.76
N PRO A 105 -13.25 -18.44 -26.17
CA PRO A 105 -11.97 -17.81 -26.46
C PRO A 105 -11.08 -17.69 -25.22
N PRO A 106 -9.75 -17.77 -25.37
CA PRO A 106 -8.81 -17.53 -24.29
C PRO A 106 -8.91 -16.10 -23.78
N VAL A 107 -8.50 -15.88 -22.53
CA VAL A 107 -8.56 -14.57 -21.87
C VAL A 107 -7.19 -14.16 -21.35
N GLU A 108 -6.96 -12.87 -21.32
CA GLU A 108 -5.74 -12.27 -20.78
C GLU A 108 -5.94 -11.79 -19.32
N ALA A 109 -4.84 -11.46 -18.67
CA ALA A 109 -4.83 -11.01 -17.27
C ALA A 109 -5.70 -9.75 -17.03
N ASP A 110 -5.87 -8.91 -18.04
CA ASP A 110 -6.67 -7.68 -17.96
C ASP A 110 -8.15 -7.94 -17.69
N VAL A 111 -8.67 -9.08 -18.17
CA VAL A 111 -10.04 -9.53 -17.87
C VAL A 111 -10.21 -9.77 -16.37
N PHE A 112 -9.24 -10.39 -15.74
CA PHE A 112 -9.23 -10.63 -14.31
C PHE A 112 -8.90 -9.36 -13.49
N ALA A 113 -8.18 -8.41 -14.04
CA ALA A 113 -7.89 -7.14 -13.40
C ALA A 113 -9.12 -6.21 -13.36
N SER A 114 -9.93 -6.17 -14.41
CA SER A 114 -11.12 -5.33 -14.54
C SER A 114 -12.35 -5.97 -13.89
N ASN A 115 -13.10 -5.20 -13.09
CA ASN A 115 -14.36 -5.68 -12.53
C ASN A 115 -15.42 -5.91 -13.60
N ASP A 116 -15.48 -5.03 -14.60
CA ASP A 116 -16.53 -5.09 -15.62
C ASP A 116 -16.29 -6.21 -16.62
N LYS A 117 -15.04 -6.40 -17.06
CA LYS A 117 -14.66 -7.52 -17.93
C LYS A 117 -14.89 -8.86 -17.22
N TYR A 118 -14.52 -8.95 -15.94
CA TYR A 118 -14.72 -10.15 -15.16
C TYR A 118 -16.20 -10.47 -14.92
N LYS A 119 -17.03 -9.44 -14.66
CA LYS A 119 -18.50 -9.62 -14.60
C LYS A 119 -19.08 -10.16 -15.91
N ALA A 120 -18.64 -9.59 -17.04
CA ALA A 120 -19.07 -10.06 -18.35
C ALA A 120 -18.69 -11.53 -18.57
N LEU A 121 -17.44 -11.89 -18.24
CA LEU A 121 -16.99 -13.28 -18.33
C LEU A 121 -17.86 -14.23 -17.49
N LEU A 122 -18.18 -13.89 -16.25
CA LEU A 122 -19.03 -14.73 -15.40
C LEU A 122 -20.48 -14.79 -15.88
N ALA A 123 -21.01 -13.72 -16.46
CA ALA A 123 -22.35 -13.69 -17.04
C ALA A 123 -22.50 -14.67 -18.21
N ASP A 124 -21.44 -14.89 -19.00
CA ASP A 124 -21.42 -15.87 -20.10
C ASP A 124 -21.59 -17.34 -19.63
N PHE A 125 -21.42 -17.59 -18.33
CA PHE A 125 -21.69 -18.87 -17.69
C PHE A 125 -23.10 -18.95 -17.06
N GLY A 126 -23.93 -17.92 -17.23
CA GLY A 126 -25.24 -17.84 -16.60
C GLY A 126 -25.20 -17.68 -15.09
N ALA A 127 -24.03 -17.40 -14.52
CA ALA A 127 -23.84 -17.28 -13.09
C ALA A 127 -24.47 -15.97 -12.58
N LYS A 128 -25.36 -16.08 -11.58
CA LYS A 128 -25.93 -14.91 -10.92
C LYS A 128 -24.90 -14.32 -9.96
N LEU A 129 -24.34 -13.20 -10.35
CA LEU A 129 -23.37 -12.47 -9.54
C LEU A 129 -23.95 -12.06 -8.20
N PRO A 130 -23.19 -12.17 -7.11
CA PRO A 130 -23.59 -11.65 -5.82
C PRO A 130 -23.53 -10.12 -5.80
N TYR A 131 -24.49 -9.51 -5.12
CA TYR A 131 -24.57 -8.06 -4.91
C TYR A 131 -24.68 -7.78 -3.42
N LYS A 132 -24.09 -6.67 -2.99
CA LYS A 132 -24.23 -6.14 -1.63
C LYS A 132 -24.62 -4.69 -1.64
N LEU A 133 -25.27 -4.27 -0.57
CA LEU A 133 -25.59 -2.86 -0.34
C LEU A 133 -24.31 -2.12 0.07
N ASP A 134 -23.99 -1.03 -0.59
CA ASP A 134 -22.93 -0.13 -0.17
C ASP A 134 -23.43 0.70 1.04
N PRO A 135 -22.74 0.67 2.19
CA PRO A 135 -23.17 1.38 3.37
C PRO A 135 -23.07 2.91 3.24
N GLU A 136 -22.26 3.42 2.33
CA GLU A 136 -22.04 4.86 2.12
C GLU A 136 -23.01 5.45 1.09
N THR A 137 -23.20 4.74 -0.04
CA THR A 137 -24.05 5.23 -1.15
C THR A 137 -25.45 4.65 -1.16
N TYR A 138 -25.72 3.60 -0.36
CA TYR A 138 -26.95 2.83 -0.35
C TYR A 138 -27.33 2.22 -1.72
N GLU A 139 -26.36 2.05 -2.60
CA GLU A 139 -26.56 1.42 -3.90
C GLU A 139 -26.11 -0.06 -3.86
N MET A 140 -26.78 -0.87 -4.70
CA MET A 140 -26.39 -2.28 -4.88
C MET A 140 -25.13 -2.34 -5.76
N LYS A 141 -24.03 -2.81 -5.21
CA LYS A 141 -22.78 -3.03 -5.96
C LYS A 141 -22.39 -4.51 -5.99
N PRO A 142 -21.70 -4.97 -7.05
CA PRO A 142 -21.24 -6.35 -7.13
C PRO A 142 -20.30 -6.69 -5.97
N ALA A 143 -20.59 -7.79 -5.27
CA ALA A 143 -19.76 -8.32 -4.21
C ALA A 143 -18.68 -9.21 -4.85
N LEU A 144 -17.51 -8.63 -5.18
CA LEU A 144 -16.39 -9.33 -5.84
C LEU A 144 -15.11 -9.33 -4.99
N GLY A 145 -15.23 -8.94 -3.72
CA GLY A 145 -14.10 -8.94 -2.79
C GLY A 145 -13.78 -10.34 -2.27
N LYS A 146 -12.51 -10.70 -2.21
CA LYS A 146 -12.03 -12.02 -1.73
C LYS A 146 -12.61 -12.43 -0.37
N THR A 147 -12.80 -11.47 0.54
CA THR A 147 -13.32 -11.69 1.90
C THR A 147 -14.82 -11.41 2.03
N ASP A 148 -15.48 -11.08 0.93
CA ASP A 148 -16.91 -10.79 0.93
C ASP A 148 -17.71 -12.08 1.11
N PRO A 149 -18.56 -12.20 2.15
CA PRO A 149 -19.30 -13.45 2.42
C PRO A 149 -20.16 -13.90 1.24
N GLU A 150 -20.77 -12.96 0.53
CA GLU A 150 -21.61 -13.28 -0.64
C GLU A 150 -20.77 -13.84 -1.80
N TYR A 151 -19.56 -13.31 -1.98
CA TYR A 151 -18.64 -13.81 -2.99
C TYR A 151 -18.07 -15.18 -2.64
N VAL A 152 -17.70 -15.38 -1.37
CA VAL A 152 -17.23 -16.69 -0.88
C VAL A 152 -18.31 -17.77 -1.07
N LYS A 153 -19.56 -17.45 -0.74
CA LYS A 153 -20.69 -18.35 -0.98
C LYS A 153 -20.88 -18.63 -2.47
N PHE A 154 -20.80 -17.59 -3.30
CA PHE A 154 -20.88 -17.74 -4.76
C PHE A 154 -19.81 -18.68 -5.33
N GLN A 155 -18.57 -18.59 -4.80
CA GLN A 155 -17.50 -19.53 -5.19
C GLN A 155 -17.81 -20.96 -4.77
N GLN A 156 -18.34 -21.16 -3.57
CA GLN A 156 -18.74 -22.49 -3.07
C GLN A 156 -19.89 -23.10 -3.89
N ASP A 157 -20.85 -22.28 -4.32
CA ASP A 157 -21.98 -22.69 -5.14
C ASP A 157 -21.59 -22.97 -6.60
N ASN A 158 -20.41 -22.51 -7.07
CA ASN A 158 -19.94 -22.66 -8.43
C ASN A 158 -18.51 -23.24 -8.52
N PRO A 159 -18.24 -24.42 -7.95
CA PRO A 159 -16.89 -24.98 -7.90
C PRO A 159 -16.28 -25.26 -9.29
N GLN A 160 -17.11 -25.42 -10.33
CA GLN A 160 -16.66 -25.61 -11.71
C GLN A 160 -15.93 -24.36 -12.28
N LEU A 161 -16.15 -23.18 -11.71
CA LEU A 161 -15.50 -21.94 -12.11
C LEU A 161 -14.22 -21.64 -11.30
N GLU A 162 -13.73 -22.59 -10.50
CA GLU A 162 -12.56 -22.43 -9.65
C GLU A 162 -11.33 -21.87 -10.41
N PRO A 163 -10.97 -22.30 -11.64
CA PRO A 163 -9.82 -21.72 -12.33
C PRO A 163 -9.97 -20.21 -12.60
N LEU A 164 -11.18 -19.73 -12.85
CA LEU A 164 -11.47 -18.30 -13.05
C LEU A 164 -11.36 -17.53 -11.74
N PHE A 165 -11.82 -18.12 -10.63
CA PHE A 165 -11.70 -17.53 -9.29
C PHE A 165 -10.24 -17.42 -8.86
N ALA A 166 -9.46 -18.50 -9.02
CA ALA A 166 -8.03 -18.53 -8.69
C ALA A 166 -7.22 -17.48 -9.50
N ALA A 167 -7.49 -17.38 -10.81
CA ALA A 167 -6.88 -16.36 -11.67
C ALA A 167 -7.24 -14.94 -11.20
N ARG A 168 -8.53 -14.69 -10.91
CA ARG A 168 -9.00 -13.40 -10.39
C ARG A 168 -8.34 -13.00 -9.09
N GLU A 169 -8.31 -13.90 -8.11
CA GLU A 169 -7.69 -13.63 -6.80
C GLU A 169 -6.22 -13.29 -6.93
N THR A 170 -5.50 -14.04 -7.76
CA THR A 170 -4.05 -13.86 -7.91
C THR A 170 -3.73 -12.58 -8.68
N VAL A 171 -4.45 -12.27 -9.76
CA VAL A 171 -4.25 -11.03 -10.53
C VAL A 171 -4.61 -9.79 -9.71
N LYS A 172 -5.67 -9.84 -8.91
CA LYS A 172 -6.07 -8.73 -8.01
C LYS A 172 -5.16 -8.57 -6.81
N SER A 173 -4.43 -9.59 -6.42
CA SER A 173 -3.48 -9.50 -5.32
C SER A 173 -2.23 -8.73 -5.75
N THR A 174 -2.16 -7.46 -5.37
CA THR A 174 -0.99 -6.61 -5.65
C THR A 174 -0.09 -6.42 -4.42
N ILE A 175 -0.42 -7.08 -3.29
CA ILE A 175 0.23 -6.81 -2.00
C ILE A 175 1.73 -7.13 -2.06
N ALA A 176 2.10 -8.30 -2.57
CA ALA A 176 3.50 -8.72 -2.65
C ALA A 176 4.29 -7.76 -3.56
N THR A 177 3.83 -7.57 -4.79
CA THR A 177 4.48 -6.70 -5.78
C THR A 177 4.55 -5.23 -5.34
N SER A 178 3.46 -4.71 -4.74
CA SER A 178 3.43 -3.31 -4.28
C SER A 178 4.38 -3.08 -3.10
N ARG A 179 4.44 -4.01 -2.16
CA ARG A 179 5.39 -3.95 -1.03
C ARG A 179 6.82 -4.08 -1.49
N ALA A 180 7.11 -5.04 -2.37
CA ALA A 180 8.43 -5.24 -2.95
C ALA A 180 8.92 -3.99 -3.68
N LYS A 181 8.09 -3.43 -4.58
CA LYS A 181 8.41 -2.18 -5.28
C LYS A 181 8.64 -1.01 -4.34
N ARG A 182 7.83 -0.87 -3.28
CA ARG A 182 8.04 0.19 -2.28
C ARG A 182 9.39 0.06 -1.60
N LEU A 183 9.75 -1.13 -1.15
CA LEU A 183 11.04 -1.38 -0.51
C LEU A 183 12.19 -1.06 -1.46
N GLN A 184 12.12 -1.55 -2.70
CA GLN A 184 13.13 -1.31 -3.73
C GLN A 184 13.28 0.19 -4.06
N THR A 185 12.16 0.89 -4.24
CA THR A 185 12.16 2.34 -4.50
C THR A 185 12.77 3.10 -3.33
N THR A 186 12.40 2.76 -2.08
CA THR A 186 12.96 3.40 -0.89
C THR A 186 14.47 3.22 -0.81
N ALA A 187 14.97 2.00 -1.04
CA ALA A 187 16.41 1.73 -1.02
C ALA A 187 17.17 2.50 -2.10
N ASN A 188 16.60 2.61 -3.30
CA ASN A 188 17.23 3.29 -4.44
C ASN A 188 17.24 4.82 -4.27
N VAL A 189 16.13 5.40 -3.83
CA VAL A 189 15.97 6.86 -3.68
C VAL A 189 16.86 7.39 -2.56
N MET A 190 16.98 6.68 -1.46
CA MET A 190 17.72 7.15 -0.29
C MET A 190 19.24 6.99 -0.43
N GLN A 191 19.75 6.35 -1.50
CA GLN A 191 21.18 6.13 -1.74
C GLN A 191 21.94 5.56 -0.53
N LEU A 192 21.25 4.80 0.30
CA LEU A 192 21.75 4.29 1.58
C LEU A 192 22.39 2.89 1.47
N GLY A 193 22.90 2.54 0.29
CA GLY A 193 23.58 1.25 0.09
C GLY A 193 22.71 0.02 0.37
N GLY A 194 21.39 0.13 0.19
CA GLY A 194 20.43 -0.94 0.47
C GLY A 194 19.81 -0.92 1.86
N PHE A 195 20.19 0.03 2.72
CA PHE A 195 19.54 0.25 4.01
C PHE A 195 18.25 1.04 3.85
N ILE A 196 17.25 0.72 4.66
CA ILE A 196 15.97 1.45 4.69
C ILE A 196 15.69 1.96 6.10
N PRO A 197 15.05 3.14 6.21
CA PRO A 197 14.50 3.60 7.47
C PRO A 197 13.40 2.63 7.92
N PHE A 198 13.34 2.38 9.21
CA PHE A 198 12.29 1.58 9.82
C PHE A 198 11.34 2.51 10.58
N PRO A 199 10.25 2.96 9.93
CA PRO A 199 9.31 3.88 10.55
C PRO A 199 8.49 3.15 11.61
N LEU A 200 8.86 3.36 12.86
CA LEU A 200 8.05 2.95 14.00
C LEU A 200 7.13 4.11 14.37
N ASN A 201 5.85 3.82 14.56
CA ASN A 201 4.89 4.80 15.05
C ASN A 201 4.83 4.70 16.58
N TYR A 202 5.30 5.74 17.25
CA TYR A 202 5.23 5.85 18.70
C TYR A 202 3.77 6.13 19.11
N HIS A 203 3.24 5.32 20.03
CA HIS A 203 1.88 5.48 20.59
C HIS A 203 0.70 5.45 19.58
N GLU A 204 0.83 4.79 18.46
CA GLU A 204 -0.26 4.70 17.48
C GLU A 204 -1.39 3.76 17.91
N ALA A 205 -1.11 2.74 18.72
CA ALA A 205 -2.12 1.82 19.19
C ALA A 205 -2.96 2.43 20.33
N HIS A 206 -4.29 2.24 20.29
CA HIS A 206 -5.21 2.64 21.36
C HIS A 206 -4.83 2.12 22.75
N THR A 207 -4.06 1.06 22.80
CA THR A 207 -3.59 0.43 24.04
C THR A 207 -2.24 0.99 24.55
N GLY A 208 -1.66 1.98 23.88
CA GLY A 208 -0.34 2.53 24.22
C GLY A 208 0.82 1.52 24.07
N ARG A 209 0.65 0.54 23.17
CA ARG A 209 1.66 -0.51 22.91
C ARG A 209 2.47 -0.21 21.64
#